data_d0cda0dca97a5636be264cfaf32832fb
#
_entry.id   d0cda0dca97a5636be264cfaf32832fb
#
_cell.length_a   1.000
_cell.length_b   1.000
_cell.length_c   1.000
_cell.angle_alpha   90.00
_cell.angle_beta   90.00
_cell.angle_gamma   90.00
#
_symmetry.space_group_name_H-M   'P 1'
#
loop_
_entity.id
_entity.type
_entity.pdbx_description
1 polymer ?
#
loop_
_entity_poly.entity_id
_entity_poly.type
_entity_poly.pdbx_seq_one_letter_code
_entity_poly.pdbx_strand_id
1 'polypeptide(L)'
;ELLKQMELDQTDNLKLLEFSLNYAMQEDPRFDEVGTSGKIAWFLRRFEPEEVREVPLFLRVEPEVTEVSELPEISEDTLKMILSLNDELTLSEIPEPEEQINQTSIVLNYPHWRTGTLPITSATAQIFPTALETEHVKFTLVDAQNDEKISAWVVRPHRYVFGLRDWFERQNLIPGSIIEIAATEDPGVVKIVPQKKRSNKEWIKTVLVGADGGLVIALLRQPIYAGIHDRMAIAIPD
;
A
#
# COMPACT_ATOMS: atom_id res chain seq x y z
N GLU A 1 3.48 -21.32 19.70
CA GLU A 1 3.74 -22.43 18.75
C GLU A 1 5.18 -22.94 18.87
N LEU A 2 6.19 -22.06 18.83
CA LEU A 2 7.61 -22.40 18.99
C LEU A 2 7.91 -23.09 20.35
N LEU A 3 7.35 -22.58 21.45
CA LEU A 3 7.55 -23.19 22.78
C LEU A 3 7.03 -24.63 22.86
N LYS A 4 5.98 -24.98 22.10
CA LYS A 4 5.46 -26.34 22.01
C LYS A 4 6.40 -27.27 21.25
N GLN A 5 7.14 -26.74 20.27
CA GLN A 5 8.11 -27.49 19.49
C GLN A 5 9.44 -27.72 20.24
N MET A 6 9.74 -26.87 21.23
CA MET A 6 10.99 -26.96 22.01
C MET A 6 10.95 -27.99 23.14
N GLU A 7 9.86 -28.75 23.32
CA GLU A 7 9.70 -29.79 24.36
C GLU A 7 10.14 -29.33 25.76
N LEU A 8 9.93 -28.05 26.11
CA LEU A 8 10.28 -27.52 27.40
C LEU A 8 9.36 -28.10 28.48
N ASP A 9 9.95 -28.47 29.60
CA ASP A 9 9.24 -29.08 30.73
C ASP A 9 8.06 -28.21 31.20
N GLN A 10 6.88 -28.81 31.31
CA GLN A 10 5.61 -28.13 31.61
C GLN A 10 5.53 -27.53 33.04
N THR A 11 6.59 -27.63 33.82
CA THR A 11 6.67 -27.12 35.20
C THR A 11 7.02 -25.64 35.31
N ASP A 12 7.53 -25.04 34.24
CA ASP A 12 7.93 -23.65 34.25
C ASP A 12 6.75 -22.71 33.91
N ASN A 13 6.79 -21.50 34.46
CA ASN A 13 5.79 -20.47 34.14
C ASN A 13 5.78 -20.12 32.65
N LEU A 14 4.80 -20.63 31.94
CA LEU A 14 4.69 -20.52 30.47
C LEU A 14 4.75 -19.05 30.00
N LYS A 15 4.19 -18.12 30.78
CA LYS A 15 4.26 -16.69 30.48
C LYS A 15 5.67 -16.12 30.58
N LEU A 16 6.46 -16.60 31.55
CA LEU A 16 7.84 -16.19 31.74
C LEU A 16 8.72 -16.70 30.59
N LEU A 17 8.49 -17.94 30.15
CA LEU A 17 9.18 -18.52 29.00
C LEU A 17 8.83 -17.79 27.70
N GLU A 18 7.55 -17.46 27.51
CA GLU A 18 7.10 -16.68 26.36
C GLU A 18 7.73 -15.29 26.34
N PHE A 19 7.74 -14.61 27.48
CA PHE A 19 8.41 -13.31 27.62
C PHE A 19 9.91 -13.41 27.32
N SER A 20 10.60 -14.40 27.91
CA SER A 20 12.03 -14.59 27.72
C SER A 20 12.38 -14.90 26.27
N LEU A 21 11.57 -15.70 25.57
CA LEU A 21 11.74 -16.01 24.17
C LEU A 21 11.55 -14.75 23.29
N ASN A 22 10.48 -13.99 23.53
CA ASN A 22 10.23 -12.75 22.81
C ASN A 22 11.35 -11.74 23.02
N TYR A 23 11.82 -11.59 24.25
CA TYR A 23 12.95 -10.71 24.57
C TYR A 23 14.24 -11.15 23.86
N ALA A 24 14.53 -12.45 23.87
CA ALA A 24 15.71 -12.99 23.17
C ALA A 24 15.63 -12.77 21.65
N MET A 25 14.44 -12.87 21.06
CA MET A 25 14.24 -12.59 19.63
C MET A 25 14.34 -11.11 19.31
N GLN A 26 13.90 -10.23 20.20
CA GLN A 26 14.02 -8.78 20.06
C GLN A 26 15.50 -8.33 20.09
N GLU A 27 16.32 -8.92 20.94
CA GLU A 27 17.75 -8.62 21.04
C GLU A 27 18.59 -9.23 19.90
N ASP A 28 18.05 -10.22 19.19
CA ASP A 28 18.78 -10.91 18.11
C ASP A 28 18.53 -10.22 16.76
N PRO A 29 19.54 -9.57 16.16
CA PRO A 29 19.39 -8.81 14.92
C PRO A 29 19.01 -9.65 13.70
N ARG A 30 18.98 -10.99 13.81
CA ARG A 30 18.54 -11.89 12.74
C ARG A 30 17.03 -11.95 12.61
N PHE A 31 16.31 -11.54 13.64
CA PHE A 31 14.84 -11.54 13.64
C PHE A 31 14.29 -10.11 13.46
N ASP A 32 13.12 -10.04 12.87
CA ASP A 32 12.30 -8.85 12.82
C ASP A 32 10.90 -9.16 13.35
N GLU A 33 10.33 -8.25 14.12
CA GLU A 33 8.95 -8.36 14.53
C GLU A 33 8.06 -7.92 13.36
N VAL A 34 7.15 -8.77 12.92
CA VAL A 34 6.31 -8.54 11.74
C VAL A 34 4.82 -8.74 12.04
N GLY A 35 4.49 -8.82 13.33
CA GLY A 35 3.13 -9.06 13.79
C GLY A 35 2.21 -7.87 13.54
N THR A 36 0.93 -8.16 13.30
CA THR A 36 -0.13 -7.16 13.31
C THR A 36 -0.43 -6.72 14.75
N SER A 37 -1.05 -5.55 14.92
CA SER A 37 -1.41 -5.04 16.24
C SER A 37 -2.10 -6.09 17.12
N GLY A 38 -1.53 -6.34 18.29
CA GLY A 38 -2.01 -7.36 19.25
C GLY A 38 -1.53 -8.80 19.02
N LYS A 39 -0.73 -9.05 17.99
CA LYS A 39 -0.12 -10.37 17.72
C LYS A 39 1.38 -10.23 17.54
N ILE A 40 2.17 -10.84 18.41
CA ILE A 40 3.63 -10.90 18.24
C ILE A 40 3.95 -12.02 17.25
N ALA A 41 4.66 -11.68 16.18
CA ALA A 41 5.17 -12.62 15.19
C ALA A 41 6.60 -12.24 14.78
N TRP A 42 7.48 -13.24 14.78
CA TRP A 42 8.89 -13.05 14.43
C TRP A 42 9.19 -13.65 13.07
N PHE A 43 10.01 -12.95 12.31
CA PHE A 43 10.46 -13.38 10.99
C PHE A 43 11.98 -13.26 10.87
N LEU A 44 12.60 -14.15 10.12
CA LEU A 44 14.04 -14.08 9.89
C LEU A 44 14.33 -13.08 8.78
N ARG A 45 15.04 -12.02 9.08
CA ARG A 45 15.39 -10.92 8.13
C ARG A 45 15.99 -11.43 6.82
N ARG A 46 16.75 -12.50 6.83
CA ARG A 46 17.34 -13.08 5.63
C ARG A 46 16.33 -13.64 4.62
N PHE A 47 15.08 -13.87 5.05
CA PHE A 47 13.99 -14.37 4.21
C PHE A 47 12.99 -13.28 3.86
N GLU A 48 13.19 -12.07 4.35
CA GLU A 48 12.38 -10.93 3.92
C GLU A 48 12.66 -10.61 2.44
N PRO A 49 11.61 -10.35 1.65
CA PRO A 49 11.80 -9.89 0.28
C PRO A 49 12.65 -8.63 0.21
N GLU A 50 13.44 -8.50 -0.84
CA GLU A 50 14.27 -7.30 -1.05
C GLU A 50 13.42 -6.04 -1.12
N GLU A 51 12.26 -6.12 -1.77
CA GLU A 51 11.30 -5.03 -1.93
C GLU A 51 10.60 -4.62 -0.63
N VAL A 52 10.74 -5.39 0.46
CA VAL A 52 10.30 -5.01 1.81
C VAL A 52 11.40 -4.24 2.53
N ARG A 53 12.67 -4.64 2.34
CA ARG A 53 13.84 -4.01 2.96
C ARG A 53 14.30 -2.75 2.23
N GLU A 54 14.16 -2.73 0.92
CA GLU A 54 14.55 -1.61 0.07
C GLU A 54 13.40 -1.17 -0.83
N VAL A 55 13.18 0.13 -0.91
CA VAL A 55 12.13 0.69 -1.75
C VAL A 55 12.41 0.35 -3.23
N PRO A 56 11.47 -0.26 -3.94
CA PRO A 56 11.60 -0.51 -5.35
C PRO A 56 11.88 0.75 -6.15
N LEU A 57 12.74 0.67 -7.16
CA LEU A 57 13.19 1.82 -7.94
C LEU A 57 12.03 2.68 -8.48
N PHE A 58 10.95 2.04 -8.95
CA PHE A 58 9.78 2.75 -9.50
C PHE A 58 8.93 3.46 -8.44
N LEU A 59 9.17 3.21 -7.16
CA LEU A 59 8.49 3.88 -6.04
C LEU A 59 9.40 4.91 -5.35
N ARG A 60 10.67 5.01 -5.74
CA ARG A 60 11.57 6.03 -5.21
C ARG A 60 11.18 7.37 -5.81
N VAL A 61 10.65 8.25 -4.98
CA VAL A 61 10.46 9.66 -5.33
C VAL A 61 11.78 10.36 -5.02
N GLU A 62 12.55 10.68 -6.03
CA GLU A 62 13.66 11.62 -5.86
C GLU A 62 13.02 13.01 -5.72
N PRO A 63 13.20 13.71 -4.60
CA PRO A 63 12.80 15.10 -4.53
C PRO A 63 13.67 15.84 -5.55
N GLU A 64 13.10 16.25 -6.68
CA GLU A 64 13.74 17.28 -7.48
C GLU A 64 13.91 18.49 -6.57
N VAL A 65 15.15 18.75 -6.17
CA VAL A 65 15.52 20.00 -5.53
C VAL A 65 15.47 21.06 -6.64
N THR A 66 14.27 21.38 -7.05
CA THR A 66 14.04 22.60 -7.79
C THR A 66 14.21 23.69 -6.76
N GLU A 67 15.25 24.49 -6.89
CA GLU A 67 15.35 25.75 -6.18
C GLU A 67 14.04 26.48 -6.42
N VAL A 68 13.22 26.55 -5.36
CA VAL A 68 11.90 27.18 -5.40
C VAL A 68 12.12 28.69 -5.47
N SER A 69 12.51 29.16 -6.64
CA SER A 69 12.48 30.57 -6.95
C SER A 69 11.03 30.92 -7.28
N GLU A 70 10.35 31.51 -6.31
CA GLU A 70 9.07 32.23 -6.46
C GLU A 70 7.95 31.41 -7.14
N LEU A 71 7.40 30.41 -6.43
CA LEU A 71 6.09 29.87 -6.79
C LEU A 71 5.05 31.01 -6.67
N PRO A 72 4.17 31.20 -7.68
CA PRO A 72 3.06 32.12 -7.56
C PRO A 72 2.22 31.70 -6.33
N GLU A 73 1.63 32.69 -5.64
CA GLU A 73 0.74 32.43 -4.51
C GLU A 73 -0.39 31.49 -4.95
N ILE A 74 -0.26 30.22 -4.53
CA ILE A 74 -1.25 29.19 -4.83
C ILE A 74 -2.35 29.31 -3.75
N SER A 75 -3.61 29.40 -4.16
CA SER A 75 -4.73 29.42 -3.22
C SER A 75 -4.77 28.15 -2.37
N GLU A 76 -5.27 28.25 -1.13
CA GLU A 76 -5.39 27.07 -0.25
C GLU A 76 -6.21 25.94 -0.87
N ASP A 77 -7.25 26.25 -1.63
CA ASP A 77 -8.08 25.24 -2.30
C ASP A 77 -7.31 24.54 -3.41
N THR A 78 -6.49 25.28 -4.17
CA THR A 78 -5.61 24.68 -5.20
C THR A 78 -4.54 23.81 -4.54
N LEU A 79 -3.95 24.24 -3.42
CA LEU A 79 -2.98 23.45 -2.68
C LEU A 79 -3.60 22.15 -2.16
N LYS A 80 -4.79 22.20 -1.54
CA LYS A 80 -5.53 21.00 -1.09
C LYS A 80 -5.81 20.04 -2.26
N MET A 81 -6.18 20.58 -3.43
CA MET A 81 -6.44 19.78 -4.61
C MET A 81 -5.16 19.14 -5.13
N ILE A 82 -4.02 19.85 -5.18
CA ILE A 82 -2.71 19.30 -5.56
C ILE A 82 -2.29 18.21 -4.58
N LEU A 83 -2.41 18.44 -3.28
CA LEU A 83 -2.09 17.43 -2.26
C LEU A 83 -2.97 16.19 -2.40
N SER A 84 -4.24 16.34 -2.73
CA SER A 84 -5.13 15.20 -2.98
C SER A 84 -4.78 14.41 -4.26
N LEU A 85 -4.15 15.04 -5.26
CA LEU A 85 -3.62 14.35 -6.43
C LEU A 85 -2.37 13.52 -6.12
N ASN A 86 -1.58 13.99 -5.18
CA ASN A 86 -0.33 13.36 -4.77
C ASN A 86 -0.48 12.37 -3.60
N ASP A 87 -1.69 12.17 -3.07
CA ASP A 87 -1.94 11.34 -1.89
C ASP A 87 -1.38 9.90 -2.04
N GLU A 88 -1.37 9.36 -3.26
CA GLU A 88 -0.84 8.02 -3.53
C GLU A 88 0.69 7.93 -3.57
N LEU A 89 1.39 9.05 -3.79
CA LEU A 89 2.83 9.08 -4.01
C LEU A 89 3.60 9.91 -2.98
N THR A 90 2.92 10.72 -2.17
CA THR A 90 3.61 11.58 -1.21
C THR A 90 4.02 10.84 0.05
N LEU A 91 5.21 11.18 0.55
CA LEU A 91 5.75 10.73 1.84
C LEU A 91 5.21 11.56 3.02
N SER A 92 4.32 12.53 2.78
CA SER A 92 3.71 13.35 3.81
C SER A 92 2.81 12.54 4.74
N GLU A 93 2.57 13.05 5.92
CA GLU A 93 1.69 12.43 6.90
C GLU A 93 0.31 12.15 6.28
N ILE A 94 -0.20 10.95 6.55
CA ILE A 94 -1.56 10.59 6.12
C ILE A 94 -2.52 11.40 6.96
N PRO A 95 -3.39 12.25 6.38
CA PRO A 95 -4.40 12.94 7.15
C PRO A 95 -5.33 11.91 7.82
N GLU A 96 -5.68 12.17 9.08
CA GLU A 96 -6.66 11.32 9.76
C GLU A 96 -8.00 11.43 9.03
N PRO A 97 -8.58 10.32 8.63
CA PRO A 97 -9.86 10.34 7.94
C PRO A 97 -10.99 10.72 8.89
N GLU A 98 -11.91 11.52 8.43
CA GLU A 98 -13.07 11.98 9.19
C GLU A 98 -14.07 10.84 9.51
N GLU A 99 -14.06 9.74 8.75
CA GLU A 99 -14.98 8.61 8.91
C GLU A 99 -14.22 7.27 8.90
N GLN A 100 -14.75 6.26 9.61
CA GLN A 100 -14.23 4.89 9.56
C GLN A 100 -14.58 4.23 8.22
N ILE A 101 -13.55 3.88 7.47
CA ILE A 101 -13.67 3.23 6.17
C ILE A 101 -13.32 1.76 6.32
N ASN A 102 -14.31 0.89 6.11
CA ASN A 102 -14.11 -0.57 6.13
C ASN A 102 -13.90 -1.17 4.74
N GLN A 103 -14.21 -0.41 3.69
CA GLN A 103 -14.06 -0.82 2.30
C GLN A 103 -13.79 0.40 1.43
N THR A 104 -12.86 0.25 0.50
CA THR A 104 -12.53 1.29 -0.50
C THR A 104 -12.06 0.64 -1.79
N SER A 105 -11.87 1.45 -2.82
CA SER A 105 -11.28 0.99 -4.09
C SER A 105 -10.07 1.82 -4.45
N ILE A 106 -9.06 1.16 -4.99
CA ILE A 106 -7.83 1.77 -5.50
C ILE A 106 -7.77 1.59 -7.00
N VAL A 107 -7.32 2.62 -7.69
CA VAL A 107 -6.91 2.54 -9.10
C VAL A 107 -5.44 2.16 -9.15
N LEU A 108 -5.13 1.03 -9.74
CA LEU A 108 -3.76 0.53 -9.87
C LEU A 108 -2.96 1.42 -10.84
N ASN A 109 -2.04 2.19 -10.33
CA ASN A 109 -1.16 3.03 -11.15
C ASN A 109 0.06 2.25 -11.69
N TYR A 110 0.78 2.81 -12.65
CA TYR A 110 1.89 2.10 -13.32
C TYR A 110 3.05 1.74 -12.39
N PRO A 111 3.56 2.61 -11.52
CA PRO A 111 4.65 2.27 -10.60
C PRO A 111 4.29 1.08 -9.70
N HIS A 112 3.11 1.08 -9.10
CA HIS A 112 2.63 0.01 -8.24
C HIS A 112 2.36 -1.29 -8.99
N TRP A 113 1.78 -1.21 -10.19
CA TRP A 113 1.64 -2.37 -11.07
C TRP A 113 2.98 -3.00 -11.41
N ARG A 114 3.98 -2.17 -11.77
CA ARG A 114 5.31 -2.62 -12.15
C ARG A 114 6.06 -3.31 -11.02
N THR A 115 5.86 -2.86 -9.80
CA THR A 115 6.52 -3.39 -8.60
C THR A 115 5.73 -4.50 -7.89
N GLY A 116 4.48 -4.76 -8.30
CA GLY A 116 3.61 -5.74 -7.63
C GLY A 116 3.15 -5.26 -6.25
N THR A 117 2.89 -3.96 -6.11
CA THR A 117 2.53 -3.31 -4.86
C THR A 117 1.18 -2.59 -4.96
N LEU A 118 0.64 -2.15 -3.82
CA LEU A 118 -0.48 -1.21 -3.74
C LEU A 118 -0.10 -0.02 -2.87
N PRO A 119 -0.57 1.20 -3.17
CA PRO A 119 -0.33 2.37 -2.33
C PRO A 119 -1.14 2.30 -1.04
N ILE A 120 -0.58 2.87 0.03
CA ILE A 120 -1.31 3.13 1.26
C ILE A 120 -1.69 4.61 1.27
N THR A 121 -2.93 4.87 0.91
CA THR A 121 -3.55 6.20 0.93
C THR A 121 -4.23 6.46 2.27
N SER A 122 -4.74 7.68 2.50
CA SER A 122 -5.56 8.01 3.68
C SER A 122 -6.74 7.05 3.88
N ALA A 123 -7.40 6.66 2.78
CA ALA A 123 -8.53 5.74 2.81
C ALA A 123 -8.12 4.30 3.13
N THR A 124 -7.01 3.82 2.59
CA THR A 124 -6.58 2.42 2.76
C THR A 124 -5.77 2.18 4.03
N ALA A 125 -5.20 3.22 4.62
CA ALA A 125 -4.45 3.13 5.88
C ALA A 125 -5.27 2.57 7.04
N GLN A 126 -6.60 2.73 7.02
CA GLN A 126 -7.49 2.15 8.02
C GLN A 126 -7.80 0.67 7.80
N ILE A 127 -7.61 0.18 6.57
CA ILE A 127 -7.97 -1.18 6.16
C ILE A 127 -6.77 -2.11 6.28
N PHE A 128 -5.58 -1.63 5.91
CA PHE A 128 -4.38 -2.42 6.01
C PHE A 128 -3.91 -2.56 7.46
N PRO A 129 -3.34 -3.72 7.82
CA PRO A 129 -2.81 -3.94 9.16
C PRO A 129 -1.76 -2.91 9.54
N THR A 130 -1.80 -2.52 10.81
CA THR A 130 -0.81 -1.64 11.43
C THR A 130 -0.16 -2.34 12.62
N ALA A 131 0.93 -1.78 13.10
CA ALA A 131 1.62 -2.19 14.32
C ALA A 131 2.11 -0.96 15.08
N LEU A 132 2.49 -1.12 16.34
CA LEU A 132 2.97 -0.01 17.17
C LEU A 132 4.39 0.42 16.77
N GLU A 133 5.33 -0.51 16.76
CA GLU A 133 6.76 -0.22 16.61
C GLU A 133 7.35 -0.73 15.31
N THR A 134 6.87 -1.86 14.79
CA THR A 134 7.46 -2.50 13.62
C THR A 134 7.24 -1.71 12.33
N GLU A 135 8.28 -1.65 11.50
CA GLU A 135 8.24 -0.99 10.19
C GLU A 135 7.57 -1.86 9.11
N HIS A 136 7.70 -3.18 9.24
CA HIS A 136 7.19 -4.15 8.28
C HIS A 136 6.16 -5.06 8.94
N VAL A 137 4.96 -5.13 8.39
CA VAL A 137 3.90 -5.98 8.92
C VAL A 137 3.55 -7.07 7.90
N LYS A 138 3.74 -8.33 8.30
CA LYS A 138 3.35 -9.47 7.48
C LYS A 138 1.89 -9.85 7.74
N PHE A 139 1.11 -9.99 6.67
CA PHE A 139 -0.31 -10.29 6.77
C PHE A 139 -0.80 -11.12 5.58
N THR A 140 -2.08 -11.43 5.54
CA THR A 140 -2.69 -12.22 4.49
C THR A 140 -3.71 -11.40 3.71
N LEU A 141 -3.53 -11.32 2.40
CA LEU A 141 -4.59 -10.90 1.48
C LEU A 141 -5.41 -12.11 1.04
N VAL A 142 -6.70 -11.93 0.90
CA VAL A 142 -7.62 -12.98 0.43
C VAL A 142 -8.35 -12.44 -0.80
N ASP A 143 -8.15 -13.09 -1.95
CA ASP A 143 -8.96 -12.83 -3.14
C ASP A 143 -10.37 -13.38 -2.91
N ALA A 144 -11.35 -12.47 -2.77
CA ALA A 144 -12.73 -12.87 -2.47
C ALA A 144 -13.46 -13.57 -3.65
N GLN A 145 -12.84 -13.71 -4.83
CA GLN A 145 -13.41 -14.45 -5.96
C GLN A 145 -13.15 -15.96 -5.86
N ASN A 146 -12.04 -16.36 -5.27
CA ASN A 146 -11.59 -17.76 -5.24
C ASN A 146 -11.05 -18.22 -3.88
N ASP A 147 -11.14 -17.35 -2.84
CA ASP A 147 -10.60 -17.57 -1.48
C ASP A 147 -9.09 -17.86 -1.46
N GLU A 148 -8.37 -17.45 -2.49
CA GLU A 148 -6.92 -17.58 -2.57
C GLU A 148 -6.24 -16.70 -1.51
N LYS A 149 -5.33 -17.29 -0.75
CA LYS A 149 -4.55 -16.58 0.28
C LYS A 149 -3.19 -16.17 -0.29
N ILE A 150 -2.90 -14.89 -0.20
CA ILE A 150 -1.68 -14.27 -0.68
C ILE A 150 -0.92 -13.73 0.53
N SER A 151 0.34 -14.12 0.70
CA SER A 151 1.19 -13.54 1.74
C SER A 151 1.66 -12.16 1.30
N ALA A 152 1.36 -11.15 2.09
CA ALA A 152 1.67 -9.77 1.77
C ALA A 152 2.36 -9.05 2.94
N TRP A 153 2.97 -7.92 2.64
CA TRP A 153 3.70 -7.10 3.57
C TRP A 153 3.25 -5.65 3.49
N VAL A 154 2.97 -5.04 4.63
CA VAL A 154 2.85 -3.58 4.75
C VAL A 154 4.23 -3.01 5.03
N VAL A 155 4.73 -2.16 4.16
CA VAL A 155 5.96 -1.38 4.35
C VAL A 155 5.55 0.03 4.78
N ARG A 156 5.50 0.25 6.11
CA ARG A 156 4.94 1.46 6.73
C ARG A 156 5.71 2.74 6.39
N PRO A 157 7.07 2.76 6.47
CA PRO A 157 7.83 3.96 6.19
C PRO A 157 7.63 4.51 4.78
N HIS A 158 7.35 3.62 3.84
CA HIS A 158 7.21 3.95 2.42
C HIS A 158 5.79 3.80 1.88
N ARG A 159 4.83 3.52 2.75
CA ARG A 159 3.40 3.55 2.49
C ARG A 159 2.95 2.71 1.30
N TYR A 160 3.42 1.46 1.23
CA TYR A 160 2.94 0.51 0.23
C TYR A 160 2.75 -0.89 0.82
N VAL A 161 1.93 -1.69 0.13
CA VAL A 161 1.74 -3.12 0.37
C VAL A 161 2.45 -3.88 -0.74
N PHE A 162 3.32 -4.84 -0.37
CA PHE A 162 4.07 -5.69 -1.29
C PHE A 162 3.53 -7.13 -1.31
N GLY A 163 3.72 -7.84 -2.44
CA GLY A 163 3.43 -9.27 -2.59
C GLY A 163 2.32 -9.60 -3.59
N LEU A 164 1.90 -8.63 -4.43
CA LEU A 164 0.75 -8.82 -5.33
C LEU A 164 1.11 -9.09 -6.79
N ARG A 165 2.40 -9.18 -7.16
CA ARG A 165 2.82 -9.33 -8.56
C ARG A 165 2.16 -10.53 -9.24
N ASP A 166 2.29 -11.72 -8.65
CA ASP A 166 1.72 -12.95 -9.21
C ASP A 166 0.20 -12.90 -9.29
N TRP A 167 -0.44 -12.22 -8.35
CA TRP A 167 -1.88 -12.02 -8.37
C TRP A 167 -2.30 -11.08 -9.50
N PHE A 168 -1.57 -9.97 -9.72
CA PHE A 168 -1.82 -9.08 -10.86
C PHE A 168 -1.72 -9.83 -12.19
N GLU A 169 -0.72 -10.68 -12.35
CA GLU A 169 -0.53 -11.49 -13.56
C GLU A 169 -1.66 -12.50 -13.75
N ARG A 170 -2.03 -13.26 -12.70
CA ARG A 170 -3.13 -14.23 -12.77
C ARG A 170 -4.49 -13.59 -13.06
N GLN A 171 -4.74 -12.41 -12.51
CA GLN A 171 -5.97 -11.67 -12.74
C GLN A 171 -5.94 -10.82 -14.02
N ASN A 172 -4.81 -10.81 -14.75
CA ASN A 172 -4.58 -9.97 -15.93
C ASN A 172 -4.86 -8.48 -15.65
N LEU A 173 -4.40 -7.98 -14.50
CA LEU A 173 -4.57 -6.59 -14.14
C LEU A 173 -3.54 -5.73 -14.88
N ILE A 174 -3.99 -4.58 -15.32
CA ILE A 174 -3.19 -3.57 -16.01
C ILE A 174 -3.26 -2.25 -15.24
N PRO A 175 -2.34 -1.33 -15.46
CA PRO A 175 -2.46 0.02 -14.92
C PRO A 175 -3.82 0.62 -15.24
N GLY A 176 -4.44 1.20 -14.23
CA GLY A 176 -5.81 1.69 -14.28
C GLY A 176 -6.88 0.65 -13.97
N SER A 177 -6.56 -0.61 -13.68
CA SER A 177 -7.51 -1.55 -13.10
C SER A 177 -7.94 -1.06 -11.71
N ILE A 178 -9.19 -1.34 -11.36
CA ILE A 178 -9.74 -1.00 -10.05
C ILE A 178 -9.67 -2.24 -9.17
N ILE A 179 -9.17 -2.07 -7.96
CA ILE A 179 -9.10 -3.11 -6.94
C ILE A 179 -9.91 -2.66 -5.74
N GLU A 180 -10.93 -3.40 -5.37
CA GLU A 180 -11.66 -3.20 -4.12
C GLU A 180 -10.90 -3.85 -2.97
N ILE A 181 -10.83 -3.16 -1.84
CA ILE A 181 -10.14 -3.59 -0.63
C ILE A 181 -11.11 -3.47 0.53
N ALA A 182 -11.25 -4.51 1.31
CA ALA A 182 -12.13 -4.54 2.46
C ALA A 182 -11.44 -5.13 3.70
N ALA A 183 -11.66 -4.50 4.84
CA ALA A 183 -11.25 -5.03 6.15
C ALA A 183 -12.04 -6.29 6.47
N THR A 184 -11.47 -7.15 7.31
CA THR A 184 -12.15 -8.31 7.89
C THR A 184 -12.18 -8.20 9.41
N GLU A 185 -12.84 -9.15 10.07
CA GLU A 185 -12.83 -9.25 11.53
C GLU A 185 -11.44 -9.58 12.10
N ASP A 186 -10.59 -10.27 11.33
CA ASP A 186 -9.19 -10.53 11.70
C ASP A 186 -8.29 -9.41 11.17
N PRO A 187 -7.65 -8.61 12.06
CA PRO A 187 -6.76 -7.52 11.65
C PRO A 187 -5.56 -7.97 10.79
N GLY A 188 -5.25 -9.28 10.78
CA GLY A 188 -4.20 -9.86 9.94
C GLY A 188 -4.67 -10.32 8.58
N VAL A 189 -5.94 -10.08 8.21
CA VAL A 189 -6.53 -10.54 6.96
C VAL A 189 -7.29 -9.41 6.29
N VAL A 190 -6.97 -9.14 5.03
CA VAL A 190 -7.66 -8.14 4.21
C VAL A 190 -8.19 -8.79 2.94
N LYS A 191 -9.42 -8.49 2.56
CA LYS A 191 -10.03 -8.98 1.32
C LYS A 191 -9.72 -8.04 0.17
N ILE A 192 -9.44 -8.63 -1.00
CA ILE A 192 -9.25 -7.90 -2.25
C ILE A 192 -10.13 -8.50 -3.36
N VAL A 193 -10.65 -7.63 -4.23
CA VAL A 193 -11.47 -8.03 -5.37
C VAL A 193 -11.07 -7.21 -6.60
N PRO A 194 -10.63 -7.83 -7.69
CA PRO A 194 -10.38 -7.10 -8.92
C PRO A 194 -11.69 -6.79 -9.63
N GLN A 195 -11.94 -5.55 -9.97
CA GLN A 195 -13.09 -5.18 -10.80
C GLN A 195 -12.81 -5.49 -12.27
N LYS A 196 -13.51 -6.49 -12.82
CA LYS A 196 -13.36 -6.93 -14.22
C LYS A 196 -14.02 -6.02 -15.24
N LYS A 197 -14.96 -5.19 -14.81
CA LYS A 197 -15.66 -4.25 -15.70
C LYS A 197 -15.34 -2.84 -15.31
N ARG A 198 -14.61 -2.17 -16.18
CA ARG A 198 -14.38 -0.75 -16.10
C ARG A 198 -15.59 0.00 -16.65
N SER A 199 -16.01 1.04 -15.96
CA SER A 199 -16.90 2.03 -16.58
C SER A 199 -16.17 2.66 -17.76
N ASN A 200 -16.79 2.73 -18.93
CA ASN A 200 -16.20 3.42 -20.07
C ASN A 200 -16.03 4.93 -19.83
N LYS A 201 -16.58 5.45 -18.72
CA LYS A 201 -16.50 6.87 -18.34
C LYS A 201 -16.24 6.98 -16.85
N GLU A 202 -15.11 7.51 -16.51
CA GLU A 202 -14.70 7.78 -15.12
C GLU A 202 -14.44 9.26 -14.89
N TRP A 203 -14.55 9.69 -13.62
CA TRP A 203 -14.14 11.01 -13.22
C TRP A 203 -12.63 11.04 -13.07
N ILE A 204 -11.96 11.84 -13.90
CA ILE A 204 -10.51 11.99 -13.90
C ILE A 204 -10.16 13.39 -13.44
N LYS A 205 -9.26 13.48 -12.48
CA LYS A 205 -8.61 14.76 -12.15
C LYS A 205 -7.60 15.06 -13.26
N THR A 206 -7.82 16.14 -13.97
CA THR A 206 -7.02 16.52 -15.13
C THR A 206 -6.45 17.91 -14.94
N VAL A 207 -5.18 18.08 -15.28
CA VAL A 207 -4.55 19.41 -15.32
C VAL A 207 -4.56 19.87 -16.78
N LEU A 208 -5.16 21.00 -17.03
CA LEU A 208 -5.25 21.65 -18.34
C LEU A 208 -4.45 22.95 -18.32
N VAL A 209 -3.82 23.27 -19.42
CA VAL A 209 -3.19 24.57 -19.64
C VAL A 209 -4.23 25.49 -20.29
N GLY A 210 -4.61 26.56 -19.61
CA GLY A 210 -5.50 27.56 -20.14
C GLY A 210 -4.87 28.36 -21.30
N ALA A 211 -5.70 29.04 -22.07
CA ALA A 211 -5.24 29.89 -23.18
C ALA A 211 -4.36 31.08 -22.72
N ASP A 212 -4.45 31.43 -21.46
CA ASP A 212 -3.65 32.44 -20.76
C ASP A 212 -2.32 31.89 -20.20
N GLY A 213 -2.04 30.59 -20.40
CA GLY A 213 -0.89 29.88 -19.83
C GLY A 213 -1.07 29.45 -18.37
N GLY A 214 -2.23 29.74 -17.76
CA GLY A 214 -2.55 29.32 -16.40
C GLY A 214 -2.88 27.83 -16.33
N LEU A 215 -2.63 27.20 -15.18
CA LEU A 215 -3.02 25.81 -14.91
C LEU A 215 -4.45 25.76 -14.38
N VAL A 216 -5.28 24.95 -15.02
CA VAL A 216 -6.66 24.67 -14.59
C VAL A 216 -6.72 23.21 -14.18
N ILE A 217 -7.05 22.98 -12.91
CA ILE A 217 -7.27 21.62 -12.39
C ILE A 217 -8.78 21.37 -12.41
N ALA A 218 -9.18 20.34 -13.13
CA ALA A 218 -10.58 20.03 -13.33
C ALA A 218 -10.86 18.54 -13.07
N LEU A 219 -12.03 18.25 -12.53
CA LEU A 219 -12.58 16.91 -12.44
C LEU A 219 -13.50 16.69 -13.65
N LEU A 220 -13.04 15.88 -14.59
CA LEU A 220 -13.76 15.65 -15.84
C LEU A 220 -14.21 14.19 -15.93
N ARG A 221 -15.45 13.98 -16.38
CA ARG A 221 -15.95 12.65 -16.68
C ARG A 221 -15.62 12.31 -18.13
N GLN A 222 -14.60 11.48 -18.32
CA GLN A 222 -14.10 11.13 -19.64
C GLN A 222 -14.09 9.61 -19.85
N PRO A 223 -14.23 9.13 -21.12
CA PRO A 223 -13.88 7.76 -21.46
C PRO A 223 -12.40 7.54 -21.20
N ILE A 224 -12.06 6.37 -20.62
CA ILE A 224 -10.67 6.01 -20.40
C ILE A 224 -10.33 4.82 -21.26
N TYR A 225 -9.26 4.95 -22.00
CA TYR A 225 -8.60 3.87 -22.69
C TYR A 225 -7.25 3.58 -22.05
N ALA A 226 -7.03 2.36 -21.56
CA ALA A 226 -5.75 1.96 -21.00
C ALA A 226 -5.04 1.03 -21.98
N GLY A 227 -3.83 1.40 -22.38
CA GLY A 227 -2.93 0.57 -23.17
C GLY A 227 -1.62 0.32 -22.45
N ILE A 228 -1.05 -0.88 -22.62
CA ILE A 228 0.28 -1.20 -22.13
C ILE A 228 1.23 -1.25 -23.31
N HIS A 229 2.31 -0.52 -23.21
CA HIS A 229 3.49 -0.65 -24.06
C HIS A 229 4.61 -1.29 -23.24
N ASP A 230 5.53 -2.03 -23.86
CA ASP A 230 6.63 -2.76 -23.18
C ASP A 230 7.43 -1.94 -22.16
N ARG A 231 7.40 -0.63 -22.25
CA ARG A 231 8.12 0.29 -21.37
C ARG A 231 7.24 1.31 -20.65
N MET A 232 5.97 1.40 -20.99
CA MET A 232 5.09 2.43 -20.45
C MET A 232 3.63 2.02 -20.56
N ALA A 233 2.88 2.22 -19.48
CA ALA A 233 1.43 2.16 -19.51
C ALA A 233 0.90 3.58 -19.68
N ILE A 234 -0.01 3.75 -20.61
CA ILE A 234 -0.64 5.04 -20.89
C ILE A 234 -2.13 4.87 -20.67
N ALA A 235 -2.70 5.70 -19.79
CA ALA A 235 -4.13 5.94 -19.75
C ALA A 235 -4.39 7.20 -20.61
N ILE A 236 -5.04 7.03 -21.75
CA ILE A 236 -5.34 8.14 -22.65
C ILE A 236 -6.83 8.45 -22.51
N PRO A 237 -7.21 9.68 -22.14
CA PRO A 237 -8.58 10.12 -22.30
C PRO A 237 -8.88 10.26 -23.81
N ASP A 238 -10.04 9.77 -24.25
CA ASP A 238 -10.57 9.99 -25.60
C ASP A 238 -10.99 11.44 -25.79
#